data_b25a972bcd400106fab43372c0277d30
#
_entry.id   b25a972bcd400106fab43372c0277d30
#
_cell.length_a   1.000
_cell.length_b   1.000
_cell.length_c   1.000
_cell.angle_alpha   90.00
_cell.angle_beta   90.00
_cell.angle_gamma   90.00
#
_symmetry.space_group_name_H-M   'P 1'
#
loop_
_entity.id
_entity.type
_entity.pdbx_description
1 polymer ?
#
loop_
_entity_poly.entity_id
_entity_poly.type
_entity_poly.pdbx_seq_one_letter_code
_entity_poly.pdbx_strand_id
1 'polypeptide(L)'
;MVYSMPLFIYSKPDAIPLKESPLSQRYAVPVLIALLEKKCLRKYDLTVVITNGSTIDKILRILEEAKLVTLEERMEGRRTIRVCLTDNGVEVAKHLMNAEKLLD
;
A
#
# COMPACT_ATOMS: atom_id res chain seq x y z
N MET A 1 6.62 30.48 -16.26
CA MET A 1 6.43 30.07 -15.97
C MET A 1 6.12 29.63 -15.72
N VAL A 2 6.36 29.69 -15.75
CA VAL A 2 6.09 29.13 -15.34
C VAL A 2 6.04 28.61 -15.26
N TYR A 3 6.29 28.50 -15.27
CA TYR A 3 6.20 27.81 -15.00
C TYR A 3 6.35 27.20 -14.88
N SER A 4 6.61 27.35 -14.95
CA SER A 4 6.73 26.57 -14.70
C SER A 4 6.73 25.83 -14.55
N MET A 5 6.96 25.67 -14.54
CA MET A 5 6.97 24.76 -14.18
C MET A 5 6.95 24.08 -14.07
N PRO A 6 7.18 24.28 -14.07
CA PRO A 6 7.28 23.30 -13.82
C PRO A 6 7.11 22.57 -14.03
N LEU A 7 7.35 22.35 -14.19
CA LEU A 7 7.25 21.48 -14.30
C LEU A 7 7.70 21.06 -14.32
N PHE A 8 8.01 21.06 -14.14
CA PHE A 8 8.41 20.44 -13.96
C PHE A 8 8.90 19.99 -13.62
N ILE A 9 8.99 20.26 -13.43
CA ILE A 9 9.39 19.72 -13.01
C ILE A 9 9.30 18.69 -12.66
N TYR A 10 9.13 18.43 -12.68
CA TYR A 10 9.21 17.40 -12.59
C TYR A 10 9.54 16.73 -13.52
N SER A 11 9.93 16.90 -13.91
CA SER A 11 10.38 16.28 -14.95
C SER A 11 11.61 15.54 -14.84
N LYS A 12 11.81 14.91 -13.81
CA LYS A 12 12.87 13.99 -13.66
C LYS A 12 12.62 12.79 -14.53
N PRO A 13 13.51 12.49 -15.46
CA PRO A 13 13.28 11.38 -16.35
C PRO A 13 13.29 10.03 -15.65
N ASP A 14 13.96 9.96 -14.52
CA ASP A 14 13.99 8.72 -13.76
C ASP A 14 12.91 8.66 -12.70
N ALA A 15 11.97 9.58 -12.72
CA ALA A 15 10.85 9.53 -11.81
C ALA A 15 10.02 8.28 -12.11
N ILE A 16 9.50 7.66 -11.08
CA ILE A 16 8.69 6.46 -11.23
C ILE A 16 7.39 6.81 -11.94
N PRO A 17 7.08 6.18 -13.07
CA PRO A 17 5.81 6.42 -13.74
C PRO A 17 4.65 6.03 -12.83
N LEU A 18 3.57 6.79 -12.87
CA LEU A 18 2.44 6.53 -12.00
C LEU A 18 1.89 5.13 -12.17
N LYS A 19 1.91 4.63 -13.42
CA LYS A 19 1.38 3.29 -13.67
C LYS A 19 2.22 2.20 -13.03
N GLU A 20 3.46 2.52 -12.64
CA GLU A 20 4.34 1.55 -12.00
C GLU A 20 4.46 1.79 -10.50
N SER A 21 3.78 2.81 -10.00
CA SER A 21 3.77 3.05 -8.56
C SER A 21 3.00 1.95 -7.85
N PRO A 22 3.50 1.46 -6.70
CA PRO A 22 2.72 0.50 -5.93
C PRO A 22 1.34 1.02 -5.58
N LEU A 23 1.17 2.34 -5.47
CA LEU A 23 -0.11 2.93 -5.11
C LEU A 23 -1.09 2.95 -6.26
N SER A 24 -0.64 2.68 -7.48
CA SER A 24 -1.54 2.63 -8.62
C SER A 24 -2.27 1.29 -8.73
N GLN A 25 -1.88 0.30 -7.93
CA GLN A 25 -2.57 -0.99 -7.91
C GLN A 25 -3.95 -0.81 -7.31
N ARG A 26 -4.92 -1.53 -7.88
CA ARG A 26 -6.34 -1.31 -7.60
C ARG A 26 -6.69 -1.32 -6.11
N TYR A 27 -6.13 -2.20 -5.33
CA TYR A 27 -6.52 -2.34 -3.93
C TYR A 27 -5.44 -1.88 -2.98
N ALA A 28 -4.40 -1.23 -3.48
CA ALA A 28 -3.26 -0.86 -2.62
C ALA A 28 -3.67 0.15 -1.55
N VAL A 29 -4.39 1.20 -1.95
CA VAL A 29 -4.77 2.25 -1.00
C VAL A 29 -5.70 1.71 0.09
N PRO A 30 -6.80 0.99 -0.27
CA PRO A 30 -7.66 0.43 0.78
C PRO A 30 -6.93 -0.51 1.73
N VAL A 31 -6.00 -1.32 1.22
CA VAL A 31 -5.24 -2.24 2.08
C VAL A 31 -4.36 -1.46 3.04
N LEU A 32 -3.67 -0.44 2.56
CA LEU A 32 -2.79 0.35 3.42
C LEU A 32 -3.58 1.07 4.50
N ILE A 33 -4.75 1.61 4.15
CA ILE A 33 -5.59 2.31 5.14
C ILE A 33 -6.14 1.32 6.15
N ALA A 34 -6.54 0.13 5.73
CA ALA A 34 -7.02 -0.90 6.65
C ALA A 34 -5.92 -1.29 7.64
N LEU A 35 -4.68 -1.42 7.15
CA LEU A 35 -3.56 -1.78 8.01
C LEU A 35 -3.19 -0.66 8.97
N LEU A 36 -3.43 0.59 8.58
CA LEU A 36 -3.09 1.72 9.44
C LEU A 36 -3.84 1.64 10.76
N GLU A 37 -5.10 1.20 10.70
CA GLU A 37 -5.94 1.14 11.89
C GLU A 37 -5.41 0.13 12.91
N LYS A 38 -4.95 -1.01 12.44
CA LYS A 38 -4.53 -2.11 13.32
C LYS A 38 -3.03 -2.32 13.33
N LYS A 39 -2.32 -1.71 12.42
CA LYS A 39 -0.91 -1.88 12.11
C LYS A 39 -0.56 -3.26 11.58
N CYS A 40 -1.13 -4.32 12.15
CA CYS A 40 -0.91 -5.69 11.67
C CYS A 40 -2.26 -6.38 11.53
N LEU A 41 -2.41 -7.14 10.46
CA LEU A 41 -3.60 -7.96 10.23
C LEU A 41 -3.15 -9.30 9.68
N ARG A 42 -3.97 -10.33 9.87
CA ARG A 42 -3.74 -11.59 9.17
C ARG A 42 -4.15 -11.40 7.72
N LYS A 43 -3.47 -12.12 6.84
CA LYS A 43 -3.82 -12.08 5.42
C LYS A 43 -5.31 -12.35 5.21
N TYR A 44 -5.85 -13.29 5.98
CA TYR A 44 -7.25 -13.65 5.87
C TYR A 44 -8.18 -12.46 6.16
N ASP A 45 -7.77 -11.59 7.08
CA ASP A 45 -8.59 -10.44 7.45
C ASP A 45 -8.74 -9.45 6.31
N LEU A 46 -7.85 -9.51 5.33
CA LEU A 46 -7.93 -8.62 4.17
C LEU A 46 -9.00 -9.03 3.16
N THR A 47 -9.64 -10.19 3.38
CA THR A 47 -10.74 -10.61 2.51
C THR A 47 -11.93 -9.65 2.59
N VAL A 48 -11.98 -8.83 3.64
CA VAL A 48 -12.99 -7.78 3.75
C VAL A 48 -12.80 -6.73 2.65
N VAL A 49 -11.55 -6.50 2.26
CA VAL A 49 -11.21 -5.51 1.23
C VAL A 49 -11.16 -6.17 -0.15
N ILE A 50 -10.56 -7.35 -0.21
CA ILE A 50 -10.33 -8.07 -1.47
C ILE A 50 -10.81 -9.50 -1.30
N THR A 51 -11.82 -9.90 -2.06
CA THR A 51 -12.37 -11.25 -1.92
C THR A 51 -11.56 -12.31 -2.65
N ASN A 52 -10.78 -11.90 -3.66
CA ASN A 52 -9.99 -12.85 -4.45
C ASN A 52 -8.62 -13.07 -3.84
N GLY A 53 -8.33 -14.31 -3.42
CA GLY A 53 -7.08 -14.62 -2.74
C GLY A 53 -5.83 -14.39 -3.59
N SER A 54 -5.87 -14.67 -4.88
CA SER A 54 -4.70 -14.44 -5.71
C SER A 54 -4.45 -12.96 -5.92
N THR A 55 -5.49 -12.13 -5.88
CA THR A 55 -5.33 -10.69 -5.93
C THR A 55 -4.66 -10.18 -4.65
N ILE A 56 -5.07 -10.73 -3.50
CA ILE A 56 -4.43 -10.38 -2.23
C ILE A 56 -2.94 -10.69 -2.30
N ASP A 57 -2.57 -11.89 -2.75
CA ASP A 57 -1.17 -12.28 -2.82
C ASP A 57 -0.37 -11.34 -3.71
N LYS A 58 -0.94 -10.97 -4.85
CA LYS A 58 -0.27 -10.07 -5.77
C LYS A 58 -0.04 -8.69 -5.16
N ILE A 59 -1.08 -8.14 -4.54
CA ILE A 59 -0.98 -6.81 -3.91
C ILE A 59 0.02 -6.82 -2.77
N LEU A 60 -0.02 -7.85 -1.91
CA LEU A 60 0.89 -7.92 -0.80
C LEU A 60 2.34 -8.03 -1.25
N ARG A 61 2.59 -8.78 -2.33
CA ARG A 61 3.94 -8.87 -2.86
C ARG A 61 4.43 -7.53 -3.35
N ILE A 62 3.58 -6.78 -4.06
CA ILE A 62 3.94 -5.47 -4.57
C ILE A 62 4.24 -4.52 -3.43
N LEU A 63 3.41 -4.52 -2.39
CA LEU A 63 3.62 -3.64 -1.24
C LEU A 63 4.86 -4.04 -0.45
N GLU A 64 5.15 -5.34 -0.37
CA GLU A 64 6.35 -5.80 0.31
C GLU A 64 7.61 -5.36 -0.44
N GLU A 65 7.60 -5.48 -1.75
CA GLU A 65 8.73 -5.05 -2.56
C GLU A 65 8.96 -3.55 -2.46
N ALA A 66 7.89 -2.79 -2.25
CA ALA A 66 7.99 -1.35 -2.06
C ALA A 66 8.37 -0.99 -0.62
N LYS A 67 8.53 -1.99 0.24
CA LYS A 67 8.91 -1.83 1.64
C LYS A 67 7.88 -1.07 2.46
N LEU A 68 6.62 -1.21 2.07
CA LEU A 68 5.52 -0.61 2.80
C LEU A 68 4.92 -1.57 3.82
N VAL A 69 5.05 -2.86 3.58
CA VAL A 69 4.56 -3.88 4.51
C VAL A 69 5.61 -4.97 4.69
N THR A 70 5.50 -5.71 5.79
CA THR A 70 6.26 -6.94 5.99
C THR A 70 5.28 -8.09 6.08
N LEU A 71 5.70 -9.24 5.59
CA LEU A 71 4.91 -10.46 5.65
C LEU A 71 5.63 -11.43 6.56
N GLU A 72 4.92 -11.92 7.55
CA GLU A 72 5.50 -12.84 8.53
C GLU A 72 4.65 -14.09 8.59
N GLU A 73 5.27 -15.24 8.39
CA GLU A 73 4.59 -16.51 8.46
C GLU A 73 4.57 -16.99 9.90
N ARG A 74 3.41 -17.42 10.36
CA ARG A 74 3.25 -17.93 11.72
C ARG A 74 2.52 -19.25 11.70
N MET A 75 2.88 -20.10 12.65
CA MET A 75 2.23 -21.39 12.85
C MET A 75 1.43 -21.32 14.15
N GLU A 76 0.15 -21.05 14.02
CA GLU A 76 -0.74 -20.97 15.19
C GLU A 76 -1.83 -22.01 15.00
N GLY A 77 -1.47 -23.27 15.21
CA GLY A 77 -2.35 -24.37 14.89
C GLY A 77 -2.32 -24.68 13.42
N ARG A 78 -2.34 -23.68 12.60
CA ARG A 78 -2.15 -23.82 11.16
C ARG A 78 -1.37 -22.62 10.67
N ARG A 79 -0.89 -22.73 9.46
CA ARG A 79 -0.06 -21.70 8.85
C ARG A 79 -0.88 -20.45 8.59
N THR A 80 -0.40 -19.33 9.09
CA THR A 80 -1.02 -18.03 8.83
C THR A 80 0.06 -17.05 8.39
N ILE A 81 -0.37 -16.01 7.70
CA ILE A 81 0.53 -14.94 7.29
C ILE A 81 0.04 -13.65 7.92
N ARG A 82 0.94 -13.00 8.65
CA ARG A 82 0.65 -11.72 9.27
C ARG A 82 1.24 -10.61 8.42
N VAL A 83 0.44 -9.60 8.14
CA VAL A 83 0.84 -8.45 7.32
C VAL A 83 0.91 -7.24 8.23
N CYS A 84 2.06 -6.60 8.28
CA CYS A 84 2.26 -5.43 9.14
C CYS A 84 2.80 -4.28 8.31
N LEU A 85 2.41 -3.05 8.68
CA LEU A 85 2.99 -1.87 8.04
C LEU A 85 4.41 -1.65 8.57
N THR A 86 5.30 -1.24 7.66
CA THR A 86 6.61 -0.73 8.07
C THR A 86 6.44 0.72 8.53
N ASP A 87 7.51 1.31 9.05
CA ASP A 87 7.46 2.72 9.41
C ASP A 87 7.11 3.58 8.19
N ASN A 88 7.72 3.28 7.04
CA ASN A 88 7.37 3.97 5.80
C ASN A 88 5.93 3.71 5.42
N GLY A 89 5.46 2.48 5.61
CA GLY A 89 4.08 2.14 5.32
C GLY A 89 3.10 2.95 6.15
N VAL A 90 3.42 3.14 7.43
CA VAL A 90 2.58 3.95 8.31
C VAL A 90 2.50 5.39 7.79
N GLU A 91 3.65 5.97 7.42
CA GLU A 91 3.66 7.34 6.91
C GLU A 91 2.88 7.47 5.61
N VAL A 92 3.07 6.55 4.69
CA VAL A 92 2.33 6.56 3.43
C VAL A 92 0.84 6.42 3.69
N ALA A 93 0.45 5.50 4.56
CA ALA A 93 -0.96 5.26 4.85
C ALA A 93 -1.61 6.49 5.49
N LYS A 94 -0.88 7.20 6.36
CA LYS A 94 -1.41 8.41 6.96
C LYS A 94 -1.68 9.48 5.92
N HIS A 95 -0.75 9.67 4.98
CA HIS A 95 -0.94 10.65 3.91
C HIS A 95 -2.11 10.26 3.02
N LEU A 96 -2.26 8.97 2.74
CA LEU A 96 -3.37 8.49 1.92
C LEU A 96 -4.70 8.70 2.62
N MET A 97 -4.76 8.44 3.93
CA MET A 97 -5.98 8.67 4.68
C MET A 97 -6.36 10.14 4.67
N ASN A 98 -5.37 11.03 4.84
CA ASN A 98 -5.63 12.46 4.79
C ASN A 98 -6.12 12.88 3.41
N ALA A 99 -5.54 12.31 2.35
CA ALA A 99 -5.99 12.60 1.00
C ALA A 99 -7.43 12.17 0.78
N GLU A 100 -7.79 10.99 1.30
CA GLU A 100 -9.17 10.51 1.17
C GLU A 100 -10.15 11.42 1.90
N LYS A 101 -9.76 11.94 3.05
CA LYS A 101 -10.62 12.85 3.79
C LYS A 101 -10.90 14.13 3.02
N LEU A 102 -9.94 14.58 2.22
CA LEU A 102 -10.12 15.79 1.43
C LEU A 102 -11.10 15.59 0.27
N LEU A 103 -11.35 14.35 -0.10
CA LEU A 103 -12.27 14.05 -1.19
C LEU A 103 -13.72 13.94 -0.75
N ASP A 104 -13.97 13.91 0.53
CA ASP A 104 -15.35 13.79 1.07
C ASP A 104 -16.13 15.09 0.99
#